data_094231fe1033793578c45ca08c482e68
#
_entry.id   094231fe1033793578c45ca08c482e68
#
_cell.length_a   1.000
_cell.length_b   1.000
_cell.length_c   1.000
_cell.angle_alpha   90.00
_cell.angle_beta   90.00
_cell.angle_gamma   90.00
#
_symmetry.space_group_name_H-M   'P 1'
#
loop_
_entity.id
_entity.type
_entity.pdbx_description
1 polymer ?
#
loop_
_entity_poly.entity_id
_entity_poly.type
_entity_poly.pdbx_seq_one_letter_code
_entity_poly.pdbx_strand_id
1 'polypeptide(L)'
;MIFRIVKRIYNISLLNKFMLIIIMVIFSLYLIFMFSVSFLVGKYNQILCSEKASLIRFAASAVESRLSDIDKISKDILVNTNIQKNLDDLSNNYENIRVPVVKRELYNELLNYLFASQYIKAIEIVSNNGEIISTSLTGEVGIYNKYLLNDLKNVNGSTLCYTLNENKIVLNARQVRKMKYMTLEHIGNIYIFIDIDSVFKDSFKEIDYVIDKSNLIVFNKGERIFPINRNIQMSRCL
;
A
#
# COMPACT_ATOMS: atom_id res chain seq x y z
N MET A 1 -38.57 -32.17 46.26
CA MET A 1 -39.01 -30.82 45.85
C MET A 1 -40.08 -30.84 44.74
N ILE A 2 -39.89 -31.60 43.68
CA ILE A 2 -40.78 -31.71 42.51
C ILE A 2 -42.19 -32.21 42.89
N PHE A 3 -42.32 -33.19 43.76
CA PHE A 3 -43.62 -33.77 44.21
C PHE A 3 -44.54 -32.77 44.94
N ARG A 4 -43.97 -31.79 45.65
CA ARG A 4 -44.78 -30.74 46.34
C ARG A 4 -45.29 -29.69 45.34
N ILE A 5 -44.56 -29.45 44.25
CA ILE A 5 -44.94 -28.50 43.17
C ILE A 5 -46.12 -29.14 42.38
N VAL A 6 -46.01 -30.40 42.02
CA VAL A 6 -47.08 -31.14 41.29
C VAL A 6 -48.39 -31.20 42.08
N LYS A 7 -48.32 -31.42 43.39
CA LYS A 7 -49.52 -31.46 44.27
C LYS A 7 -50.17 -30.08 44.43
N ARG A 8 -49.39 -28.98 44.37
CA ARG A 8 -49.92 -27.63 44.37
C ARG A 8 -50.63 -27.25 43.07
N ILE A 9 -50.11 -27.71 41.94
CA ILE A 9 -50.73 -27.48 40.61
C ILE A 9 -52.03 -28.21 40.45
N TYR A 10 -52.18 -29.40 41.10
CA TYR A 10 -53.40 -30.17 41.03
C TYR A 10 -54.61 -29.51 41.69
N ASN A 11 -54.40 -28.71 42.74
CA ASN A 11 -55.42 -28.00 43.49
C ASN A 11 -55.83 -26.61 42.94
N ILE A 12 -55.26 -26.18 41.83
CA ILE A 12 -55.54 -24.89 41.19
C ILE A 12 -56.83 -25.01 40.34
N SER A 13 -57.69 -24.00 40.34
CA SER A 13 -58.88 -23.94 39.49
C SER A 13 -58.56 -24.17 38.00
N LEU A 14 -59.45 -24.73 37.22
CA LEU A 14 -59.25 -25.07 35.83
C LEU A 14 -58.83 -23.88 35.02
N LEU A 15 -59.37 -22.68 35.28
CA LEU A 15 -59.07 -21.45 34.63
C LEU A 15 -57.55 -21.04 34.83
N ASN A 16 -57.06 -21.22 36.04
CA ASN A 16 -55.67 -20.91 36.36
C ASN A 16 -54.65 -21.87 35.69
N LYS A 17 -55.08 -23.15 35.48
CA LYS A 17 -54.28 -24.12 34.73
C LYS A 17 -54.14 -23.71 33.28
N PHE A 18 -55.20 -23.24 32.63
CA PHE A 18 -55.17 -22.74 31.28
C PHE A 18 -54.25 -21.47 31.15
N MET A 19 -54.37 -20.52 32.08
CA MET A 19 -53.56 -19.35 32.12
C MET A 19 -52.05 -19.69 32.25
N LEU A 20 -51.71 -20.69 33.07
CA LEU A 20 -50.32 -21.12 33.26
C LEU A 20 -49.75 -21.76 31.99
N ILE A 21 -50.55 -22.56 31.27
CA ILE A 21 -50.13 -23.14 29.97
C ILE A 21 -49.91 -22.04 28.94
N ILE A 22 -50.80 -21.07 28.82
CA ILE A 22 -50.66 -19.94 27.89
C ILE A 22 -49.39 -19.14 28.19
N ILE A 23 -49.12 -18.85 29.46
CA ILE A 23 -47.89 -18.13 29.87
C ILE A 23 -46.64 -18.94 29.49
N MET A 24 -46.68 -20.27 29.70
CA MET A 24 -45.55 -21.14 29.35
C MET A 24 -45.29 -21.19 27.85
N VAL A 25 -46.32 -21.20 27.02
CA VAL A 25 -46.23 -21.16 25.55
C VAL A 25 -45.67 -19.81 25.09
N ILE A 26 -46.18 -18.70 25.62
CA ILE A 26 -45.71 -17.38 25.30
C ILE A 26 -44.22 -17.24 25.68
N PHE A 27 -43.83 -17.71 26.86
CA PHE A 27 -42.46 -17.70 27.32
C PHE A 27 -41.52 -18.55 26.44
N SER A 28 -41.94 -19.72 26.02
CA SER A 28 -41.15 -20.57 25.10
C SER A 28 -40.97 -19.93 23.73
N LEU A 29 -42.02 -19.30 23.17
CA LEU A 29 -41.93 -18.56 21.91
C LEU A 29 -41.00 -17.35 22.03
N TYR A 30 -41.05 -16.64 23.15
CA TYR A 30 -40.13 -15.54 23.42
C TYR A 30 -38.67 -15.99 23.46
N LEU A 31 -38.38 -17.12 24.12
CA LEU A 31 -37.01 -17.67 24.15
C LEU A 31 -36.51 -18.06 22.75
N ILE A 32 -37.38 -18.75 21.96
CA ILE A 32 -37.05 -19.14 20.58
C ILE A 32 -36.76 -17.91 19.74
N PHE A 33 -37.60 -16.85 19.88
CA PHE A 33 -37.40 -15.59 19.16
C PHE A 33 -36.06 -14.93 19.52
N MET A 34 -35.76 -14.77 20.81
CA MET A 34 -34.48 -14.18 21.28
C MET A 34 -33.26 -14.94 20.78
N PHE A 35 -33.32 -16.29 20.81
CA PHE A 35 -32.25 -17.13 20.30
C PHE A 35 -32.06 -16.97 18.78
N SER A 36 -33.17 -16.94 18.03
CA SER A 36 -33.16 -16.72 16.58
C SER A 36 -32.53 -15.37 16.20
N VAL A 37 -32.93 -14.29 16.88
CA VAL A 37 -32.39 -12.95 16.63
C VAL A 37 -30.90 -12.92 16.95
N SER A 38 -30.48 -13.46 18.09
CA SER A 38 -29.05 -13.51 18.45
C SER A 38 -28.21 -14.27 17.43
N PHE A 39 -28.74 -15.40 16.94
CA PHE A 39 -28.07 -16.18 15.89
C PHE A 39 -27.97 -15.43 14.58
N LEU A 40 -29.06 -14.78 14.14
CA LEU A 40 -29.05 -13.96 12.91
C LEU A 40 -28.07 -12.81 12.99
N VAL A 41 -28.05 -12.07 14.10
CA VAL A 41 -27.10 -10.97 14.31
C VAL A 41 -25.66 -11.47 14.27
N GLY A 42 -25.37 -12.58 14.93
CA GLY A 42 -24.05 -13.21 14.91
C GLY A 42 -23.61 -13.60 13.50
N LYS A 43 -24.49 -14.23 12.72
CA LYS A 43 -24.23 -14.59 11.32
C LYS A 43 -24.04 -13.38 10.42
N TYR A 44 -24.87 -12.36 10.57
CA TYR A 44 -24.77 -11.12 9.82
C TYR A 44 -23.42 -10.42 10.06
N ASN A 45 -23.02 -10.31 11.32
CA ASN A 45 -21.71 -9.72 11.66
C ASN A 45 -20.55 -10.52 11.08
N GLN A 46 -20.62 -11.86 11.09
CA GLN A 46 -19.59 -12.71 10.50
C GLN A 46 -19.46 -12.49 8.98
N ILE A 47 -20.59 -12.42 8.27
CA ILE A 47 -20.63 -12.16 6.83
C ILE A 47 -20.05 -10.77 6.54
N LEU A 48 -20.48 -9.74 7.27
CA LEU A 48 -20.01 -8.38 7.11
C LEU A 48 -18.49 -8.26 7.33
N CYS A 49 -17.96 -8.93 8.36
CA CYS A 49 -16.51 -8.97 8.60
C CYS A 49 -15.75 -9.66 7.46
N SER A 50 -16.29 -10.77 6.93
CA SER A 50 -15.66 -11.51 5.84
C SER A 50 -15.65 -10.70 4.53
N GLU A 51 -16.73 -9.99 4.22
CA GLU A 51 -16.82 -9.08 3.07
C GLU A 51 -15.81 -7.93 3.17
N LYS A 52 -15.76 -7.25 4.32
CA LYS A 52 -14.77 -6.18 4.55
C LYS A 52 -13.35 -6.69 4.42
N ALA A 53 -13.04 -7.86 4.97
CA ALA A 53 -11.72 -8.47 4.83
C ALA A 53 -11.38 -8.79 3.37
N SER A 54 -12.34 -9.26 2.58
CA SER A 54 -12.17 -9.53 1.15
C SER A 54 -11.87 -8.25 0.36
N LEU A 55 -12.61 -7.17 0.63
CA LEU A 55 -12.40 -5.87 -0.01
C LEU A 55 -11.00 -5.30 0.30
N ILE A 56 -10.56 -5.40 1.55
CA ILE A 56 -9.19 -4.96 1.94
C ILE A 56 -8.13 -5.77 1.19
N ARG A 57 -8.31 -7.10 1.07
CA ARG A 57 -7.38 -7.95 0.30
C ARG A 57 -7.35 -7.56 -1.17
N PHE A 58 -8.49 -7.27 -1.76
CA PHE A 58 -8.58 -6.82 -3.14
C PHE A 58 -7.80 -5.51 -3.35
N ALA A 59 -8.01 -4.51 -2.48
CA ALA A 59 -7.28 -3.26 -2.55
C ALA A 59 -5.76 -3.44 -2.32
N ALA A 60 -5.36 -4.31 -1.39
CA ALA A 60 -3.95 -4.63 -1.18
C ALA A 60 -3.32 -5.25 -2.44
N SER A 61 -4.02 -6.19 -3.10
CA SER A 61 -3.57 -6.77 -4.37
C SER A 61 -3.45 -5.72 -5.47
N ALA A 62 -4.36 -4.73 -5.52
CA ALA A 62 -4.28 -3.63 -6.46
C ALA A 62 -3.04 -2.74 -6.21
N VAL A 63 -2.71 -2.46 -4.95
CA VAL A 63 -1.47 -1.75 -4.58
C VAL A 63 -0.24 -2.54 -5.03
N GLU A 64 -0.18 -3.84 -4.71
CA GLU A 64 0.94 -4.71 -5.11
C GLU A 64 1.12 -4.75 -6.64
N SER A 65 0.02 -4.84 -7.39
CA SER A 65 0.05 -4.81 -8.86
C SER A 65 0.66 -3.51 -9.38
N ARG A 66 0.26 -2.35 -8.84
CA ARG A 66 0.80 -1.05 -9.25
C ARG A 66 2.29 -0.89 -8.92
N LEU A 67 2.71 -1.35 -7.73
CA LEU A 67 4.13 -1.36 -7.37
C LEU A 67 4.93 -2.32 -8.25
N SER A 68 4.35 -3.45 -8.63
CA SER A 68 4.96 -4.39 -9.60
C SER A 68 5.12 -3.78 -10.99
N ASP A 69 4.17 -2.95 -11.45
CA ASP A 69 4.28 -2.26 -12.73
C ASP A 69 5.41 -1.21 -12.70
N ILE A 70 5.57 -0.48 -11.59
CA ILE A 70 6.71 0.42 -11.40
C ILE A 70 8.04 -0.37 -11.39
N ASP A 71 8.06 -1.54 -10.77
CA ASP A 71 9.23 -2.43 -10.76
C ASP A 71 9.59 -2.91 -12.18
N LYS A 72 8.60 -3.19 -13.04
CA LYS A 72 8.81 -3.49 -14.46
C LYS A 72 9.42 -2.30 -15.20
N ILE A 73 8.87 -1.09 -15.03
CA ILE A 73 9.42 0.15 -15.61
C ILE A 73 10.89 0.30 -15.20
N SER A 74 11.21 0.09 -13.93
CA SER A 74 12.58 0.14 -13.42
C SER A 74 13.50 -0.87 -14.13
N LYS A 75 13.02 -2.09 -14.42
CA LYS A 75 13.75 -3.10 -15.17
C LYS A 75 13.92 -2.72 -16.64
N ASP A 76 12.89 -2.15 -17.25
CA ASP A 76 12.92 -1.72 -18.65
C ASP A 76 13.95 -0.59 -18.85
N ILE A 77 14.05 0.33 -17.89
CA ILE A 77 15.11 1.36 -17.90
C ILE A 77 16.51 0.71 -17.83
N LEU A 78 16.68 -0.34 -17.01
CA LEU A 78 17.97 -1.04 -16.89
C LEU A 78 18.44 -1.68 -18.18
N VAL A 79 17.52 -2.27 -18.97
CA VAL A 79 17.87 -2.97 -20.21
C VAL A 79 17.88 -2.05 -21.42
N ASN A 80 17.48 -0.78 -21.27
CA ASN A 80 17.51 0.20 -22.35
C ASN A 80 18.95 0.51 -22.75
N THR A 81 19.33 0.11 -23.97
CA THR A 81 20.70 0.26 -24.50
C THR A 81 21.11 1.70 -24.68
N ASN A 82 20.17 2.61 -24.99
CA ASN A 82 20.48 4.04 -25.12
C ASN A 82 20.82 4.64 -23.77
N ILE A 83 20.06 4.30 -22.73
CA ILE A 83 20.34 4.76 -21.36
C ILE A 83 21.67 4.23 -20.88
N GLN A 84 21.96 2.92 -21.08
CA GLN A 84 23.24 2.34 -20.70
C GLN A 84 24.41 2.98 -21.41
N LYS A 85 24.30 3.22 -22.74
CA LYS A 85 25.31 3.87 -23.54
C LYS A 85 25.57 5.31 -23.07
N ASN A 86 24.52 6.10 -22.97
CA ASN A 86 24.63 7.50 -22.56
C ASN A 86 25.17 7.64 -21.12
N LEU A 87 24.81 6.74 -20.23
CA LEU A 87 25.34 6.73 -18.85
C LEU A 87 26.81 6.33 -18.80
N ASP A 88 27.23 5.37 -19.63
CA ASP A 88 28.63 5.00 -19.79
C ASP A 88 29.47 6.15 -20.38
N ASP A 89 28.94 6.85 -21.40
CA ASP A 89 29.58 8.02 -22.00
C ASP A 89 29.75 9.15 -20.96
N LEU A 90 28.77 9.38 -20.09
CA LEU A 90 28.87 10.33 -18.98
C LEU A 90 29.92 9.91 -17.95
N SER A 91 30.02 8.63 -17.67
CA SER A 91 30.98 8.11 -16.66
C SER A 91 32.44 8.17 -17.15
N ASN A 92 32.67 8.00 -18.45
CA ASN A 92 34.04 7.88 -19.02
C ASN A 92 34.56 9.13 -19.68
N ASN A 93 33.72 10.10 -20.06
CA ASN A 93 34.11 11.26 -20.92
C ASN A 93 33.77 12.60 -20.27
N TYR A 94 34.23 12.84 -19.05
CA TYR A 94 33.90 14.04 -18.28
C TYR A 94 34.34 15.37 -18.93
N GLU A 95 35.34 15.36 -19.82
CA GLU A 95 35.91 16.56 -20.42
C GLU A 95 35.34 16.91 -21.80
N ASN A 96 34.36 16.21 -22.32
CA ASN A 96 33.91 16.38 -23.71
C ASN A 96 32.74 17.36 -23.86
N ILE A 97 32.78 18.14 -24.95
CA ILE A 97 31.72 19.03 -25.47
C ILE A 97 30.38 18.35 -25.62
N ARG A 98 30.33 17.01 -25.63
CA ARG A 98 29.10 16.16 -25.74
C ARG A 98 28.29 16.01 -24.48
N VAL A 99 28.82 16.29 -23.29
CA VAL A 99 28.13 16.11 -22.01
C VAL A 99 26.71 16.72 -21.98
N PRO A 100 26.50 17.98 -22.44
CA PRO A 100 25.13 18.55 -22.45
C PRO A 100 24.17 17.82 -23.39
N VAL A 101 24.66 17.27 -24.49
CA VAL A 101 23.85 16.51 -25.45
C VAL A 101 23.43 15.19 -24.84
N VAL A 102 24.36 14.46 -24.25
CA VAL A 102 24.12 13.18 -23.59
C VAL A 102 23.14 13.33 -22.40
N LYS A 103 23.30 14.38 -21.60
CA LYS A 103 22.35 14.70 -20.50
C LYS A 103 20.95 14.95 -21.03
N ARG A 104 20.81 15.69 -22.13
CA ARG A 104 19.50 15.96 -22.76
C ARG A 104 18.86 14.68 -23.33
N GLU A 105 19.66 13.82 -23.96
CA GLU A 105 19.17 12.54 -24.48
C GLU A 105 18.68 11.64 -23.34
N LEU A 106 19.46 11.48 -22.26
CA LEU A 106 19.05 10.76 -21.07
C LEU A 106 17.78 11.35 -20.44
N TYR A 107 17.71 12.67 -20.32
CA TYR A 107 16.53 13.35 -19.80
C TYR A 107 15.27 13.01 -20.64
N ASN A 108 15.37 13.07 -21.96
CA ASN A 108 14.26 12.78 -22.86
C ASN A 108 13.82 11.30 -22.77
N GLU A 109 14.78 10.37 -22.71
CA GLU A 109 14.49 8.95 -22.50
C GLU A 109 13.78 8.71 -21.15
N LEU A 110 14.23 9.33 -20.07
CA LEU A 110 13.62 9.21 -18.77
C LEU A 110 12.21 9.82 -18.71
N LEU A 111 11.96 10.90 -19.46
CA LEU A 111 10.62 11.48 -19.58
C LEU A 111 9.62 10.49 -20.14
N ASN A 112 10.00 9.67 -21.13
CA ASN A 112 9.12 8.65 -21.70
C ASN A 112 8.67 7.65 -20.61
N TYR A 113 9.58 7.23 -19.75
CA TYR A 113 9.27 6.36 -18.63
C TYR A 113 8.49 7.05 -17.51
N LEU A 114 8.75 8.34 -17.27
CA LEU A 114 7.99 9.12 -16.29
C LEU A 114 6.51 9.19 -16.68
N PHE A 115 6.21 9.40 -17.97
CA PHE A 115 4.84 9.44 -18.48
C PHE A 115 4.20 8.07 -18.65
N ALA A 116 4.96 6.97 -18.54
CA ALA A 116 4.42 5.62 -18.61
C ALA A 116 3.54 5.25 -17.40
N SER A 117 3.67 5.97 -16.28
CA SER A 117 2.87 5.70 -15.08
C SER A 117 2.57 7.00 -14.30
N GLN A 118 1.29 7.23 -14.03
CA GLN A 118 0.83 8.37 -13.20
C GLN A 118 1.27 8.28 -11.73
N TYR A 119 1.80 7.14 -11.30
CA TYR A 119 2.26 6.92 -9.93
C TYR A 119 3.74 7.24 -9.73
N ILE A 120 4.44 7.67 -10.78
CA ILE A 120 5.83 8.07 -10.71
C ILE A 120 5.91 9.59 -10.59
N LYS A 121 6.50 10.10 -9.50
CA LYS A 121 6.72 11.54 -9.28
C LYS A 121 7.97 12.04 -10.00
N ALA A 122 9.05 11.25 -9.93
CA ALA A 122 10.33 11.59 -10.52
C ALA A 122 11.15 10.32 -10.81
N ILE A 123 12.01 10.40 -11.79
CA ILE A 123 13.06 9.41 -12.06
C ILE A 123 14.39 10.13 -12.03
N GLU A 124 15.34 9.61 -11.25
CA GLU A 124 16.69 10.12 -11.17
C GLU A 124 17.69 9.04 -11.56
N ILE A 125 18.67 9.41 -12.35
CA ILE A 125 19.85 8.59 -12.62
C ILE A 125 21.08 9.32 -12.08
N VAL A 126 21.89 8.58 -11.34
CA VAL A 126 23.16 9.06 -10.81
C VAL A 126 24.28 8.23 -11.44
N SER A 127 25.16 8.87 -12.18
CA SER A 127 26.32 8.21 -12.77
C SER A 127 27.42 7.96 -11.72
N ASN A 128 28.40 7.12 -12.03
CA ASN A 128 29.52 6.82 -11.12
C ASN A 128 30.37 8.03 -10.74
N ASN A 129 30.46 9.02 -11.63
CA ASN A 129 31.18 10.27 -11.37
C ASN A 129 30.37 11.30 -10.57
N GLY A 130 29.13 10.94 -10.15
CA GLY A 130 28.28 11.78 -9.31
C GLY A 130 27.38 12.74 -10.08
N GLU A 131 27.33 12.67 -11.40
CA GLU A 131 26.39 13.46 -12.22
C GLU A 131 24.97 12.95 -12.02
N ILE A 132 24.04 13.87 -11.78
CA ILE A 132 22.64 13.59 -11.52
C ILE A 132 21.81 14.12 -12.69
N ILE A 133 20.98 13.26 -13.27
CA ILE A 133 19.95 13.61 -14.24
C ILE A 133 18.61 13.27 -13.60
N SER A 134 17.77 14.28 -13.41
CA SER A 134 16.47 14.14 -12.76
C SER A 134 15.36 14.63 -13.67
N THR A 135 14.28 13.84 -13.74
CA THR A 135 13.01 14.22 -14.34
C THR A 135 11.94 14.28 -13.26
N SER A 136 11.18 15.37 -13.21
CA SER A 136 10.10 15.53 -12.23
C SER A 136 8.91 16.23 -12.84
N LEU A 137 7.69 15.76 -12.51
CA LEU A 137 6.45 16.42 -12.91
C LEU A 137 6.20 17.73 -12.15
N THR A 138 6.76 17.86 -10.95
CA THR A 138 6.49 19.01 -10.06
C THR A 138 7.59 20.07 -10.07
N GLY A 139 8.67 19.85 -10.81
CA GLY A 139 9.81 20.77 -10.81
C GLY A 139 10.60 20.80 -9.50
N GLU A 140 10.26 19.98 -8.52
CA GLU A 140 10.97 19.82 -7.24
C GLU A 140 12.26 19.02 -7.44
N VAL A 141 13.12 19.51 -8.32
CA VAL A 141 14.44 18.93 -8.61
C VAL A 141 15.38 19.32 -7.48
N GLY A 142 16.03 18.35 -6.86
CA GLY A 142 17.10 18.61 -5.89
C GLY A 142 16.71 18.53 -4.41
N ILE A 143 15.50 18.08 -4.08
CA ILE A 143 15.09 17.82 -2.66
C ILE A 143 15.81 16.60 -2.11
N TYR A 144 16.38 15.76 -2.97
CA TYR A 144 16.95 14.49 -2.56
C TYR A 144 18.39 14.67 -2.10
N ASN A 145 18.52 14.66 -0.79
CA ASN A 145 19.75 14.89 -0.07
C ASN A 145 20.85 13.88 -0.51
N LYS A 146 22.05 14.37 -0.78
CA LYS A 146 23.24 13.59 -1.13
C LYS A 146 23.52 12.43 -0.14
N TYR A 147 23.04 12.54 1.11
CA TYR A 147 23.12 11.47 2.12
C TYR A 147 22.24 10.29 1.76
N LEU A 148 21.00 10.51 1.29
CA LEU A 148 20.09 9.44 0.85
C LEU A 148 20.70 8.63 -0.30
N LEU A 149 21.31 9.29 -1.25
CA LEU A 149 21.95 8.64 -2.39
C LEU A 149 23.13 7.74 -1.97
N ASN A 150 23.87 8.09 -0.91
CA ASN A 150 24.97 7.27 -0.41
C ASN A 150 24.46 5.99 0.26
N ASP A 151 23.40 6.08 1.05
CA ASP A 151 22.79 4.91 1.72
C ASP A 151 22.19 3.95 0.72
N LEU A 152 21.71 4.48 -0.42
CA LEU A 152 21.06 3.70 -1.48
C LEU A 152 22.02 3.06 -2.49
N LYS A 153 23.31 3.39 -2.48
CA LYS A 153 24.29 2.83 -3.44
C LYS A 153 24.34 1.31 -3.47
N ASN A 154 24.03 0.66 -2.35
CA ASN A 154 24.10 -0.80 -2.21
C ASN A 154 22.74 -1.49 -2.37
N VAL A 155 21.68 -0.74 -2.62
CA VAL A 155 20.33 -1.31 -2.74
C VAL A 155 20.09 -1.79 -4.16
N ASN A 156 19.66 -3.04 -4.30
CA ASN A 156 19.48 -3.66 -5.60
C ASN A 156 18.03 -4.17 -5.75
N GLY A 157 17.20 -3.34 -6.38
CA GLY A 157 15.89 -3.77 -6.86
C GLY A 157 14.78 -3.91 -5.83
N SER A 158 14.82 -3.18 -4.74
CA SER A 158 13.73 -3.16 -3.76
C SER A 158 13.01 -1.81 -3.75
N THR A 159 11.70 -1.87 -3.47
CA THR A 159 10.93 -0.69 -3.11
C THR A 159 11.19 -0.38 -1.64
N LEU A 160 11.64 0.81 -1.37
CA LEU A 160 12.10 1.25 -0.05
C LEU A 160 11.26 2.45 0.41
N CYS A 161 10.97 2.47 1.70
CA CYS A 161 10.36 3.62 2.36
C CYS A 161 11.40 4.33 3.20
N TYR A 162 11.56 5.62 2.96
CA TYR A 162 12.44 6.48 3.73
C TYR A 162 11.66 7.63 4.36
N THR A 163 12.09 8.08 5.53
CA THR A 163 11.60 9.30 6.14
C THR A 163 12.69 10.35 6.03
N LEU A 164 12.44 11.40 5.23
CA LEU A 164 13.36 12.52 5.07
C LEU A 164 12.65 13.79 5.50
N ASN A 165 13.23 14.53 6.48
CA ASN A 165 12.70 15.80 6.98
C ASN A 165 11.18 15.72 7.26
N GLU A 166 10.76 14.64 7.97
CA GLU A 166 9.36 14.37 8.30
C GLU A 166 8.48 13.92 7.12
N ASN A 167 8.96 13.97 5.89
CA ASN A 167 8.26 13.46 4.72
C ASN A 167 8.64 12.00 4.45
N LYS A 168 7.63 11.17 4.20
CA LYS A 168 7.84 9.78 3.79
C LYS A 168 8.01 9.72 2.28
N ILE A 169 9.14 9.17 1.87
CA ILE A 169 9.48 8.98 0.47
C ILE A 169 9.46 7.48 0.19
N VAL A 170 8.71 7.08 -0.81
CA VAL A 170 8.73 5.71 -1.34
C VAL A 170 9.45 5.73 -2.65
N LEU A 171 10.48 4.90 -2.77
CA LEU A 171 11.28 4.83 -3.98
C LEU A 171 11.66 3.40 -4.34
N ASN A 172 11.87 3.15 -5.62
CA ASN A 172 12.50 1.94 -6.15
C ASN A 172 13.92 2.30 -6.59
N ALA A 173 14.92 1.59 -6.05
CA ALA A 173 16.33 1.86 -6.32
C ALA A 173 17.00 0.64 -7.00
N ARG A 174 17.76 0.89 -8.07
CA ARG A 174 18.50 -0.14 -8.80
C ARG A 174 19.87 0.34 -9.25
N GLN A 175 20.83 -0.59 -9.23
CA GLN A 175 22.14 -0.37 -9.84
C GLN A 175 22.07 -0.63 -11.34
N VAL A 176 22.62 0.28 -12.13
CA VAL A 176 22.82 0.10 -13.57
C VAL A 176 24.20 -0.51 -13.78
N ARG A 177 24.23 -1.64 -14.48
CA ARG A 177 25.45 -2.35 -14.81
C ARG A 177 25.52 -2.59 -16.29
N LYS A 178 26.71 -2.47 -16.86
CA LYS A 178 26.99 -2.76 -18.26
C LYS A 178 27.99 -3.92 -18.34
N MET A 179 27.79 -4.79 -19.33
CA MET A 179 28.75 -5.82 -19.63
C MET A 179 29.94 -5.23 -20.38
N LYS A 180 31.12 -5.33 -19.80
CA LYS A 180 32.40 -4.89 -20.40
C LYS A 180 33.45 -5.96 -20.16
N TYR A 181 34.07 -6.46 -21.24
CA TYR A 181 35.09 -7.52 -21.17
C TYR A 181 34.68 -8.73 -20.31
N MET A 182 33.45 -9.24 -20.47
CA MET A 182 32.84 -10.33 -19.70
C MET A 182 32.63 -10.07 -18.19
N THR A 183 32.80 -8.84 -17.74
CA THR A 183 32.49 -8.41 -16.36
C THR A 183 31.32 -7.45 -16.36
N LEU A 184 30.53 -7.47 -15.27
CA LEU A 184 29.46 -6.52 -15.05
C LEU A 184 30.01 -5.29 -14.31
N GLU A 185 30.30 -4.24 -15.06
CA GLU A 185 30.78 -2.96 -14.50
C GLU A 185 29.58 -2.11 -14.06
N HIS A 186 29.63 -1.58 -12.85
CA HIS A 186 28.66 -0.64 -12.33
C HIS A 186 28.90 0.74 -12.99
N ILE A 187 27.85 1.29 -13.63
CA ILE A 187 27.93 2.57 -14.35
C ILE A 187 27.07 3.67 -13.74
N GLY A 188 26.18 3.32 -12.81
CA GLY A 188 25.34 4.28 -12.11
C GLY A 188 24.19 3.63 -11.35
N ASN A 189 23.31 4.47 -10.82
CA ASN A 189 22.12 4.05 -10.07
C ASN A 189 20.88 4.76 -10.61
N ILE A 190 19.74 4.06 -10.57
CA ILE A 190 18.42 4.60 -10.89
C ILE A 190 17.60 4.66 -9.61
N TYR A 191 16.86 5.75 -9.44
CA TYR A 191 15.93 5.99 -8.37
C TYR A 191 14.59 6.44 -8.95
N ILE A 192 13.53 5.67 -8.71
CA ILE A 192 12.17 5.99 -9.14
C ILE A 192 11.38 6.38 -7.89
N PHE A 193 10.96 7.62 -7.82
CA PHE A 193 10.16 8.17 -6.71
C PHE A 193 8.68 7.95 -6.97
N ILE A 194 8.01 7.30 -6.02
CA ILE A 194 6.65 6.80 -6.16
C ILE A 194 5.69 7.72 -5.43
N ASP A 195 4.60 8.12 -6.10
CA ASP A 195 3.46 8.77 -5.47
C ASP A 195 2.58 7.75 -4.75
N ILE A 196 2.99 7.42 -3.54
CA ILE A 196 2.30 6.39 -2.75
C ILE A 196 0.88 6.80 -2.39
N ASP A 197 0.61 8.10 -2.21
CA ASP A 197 -0.74 8.59 -1.92
C ASP A 197 -1.69 8.35 -3.08
N SER A 198 -1.24 8.61 -4.32
CA SER A 198 -2.03 8.32 -5.53
C SER A 198 -2.23 6.81 -5.71
N VAL A 199 -1.20 5.99 -5.44
CA VAL A 199 -1.30 4.53 -5.48
C VAL A 199 -2.40 4.05 -4.53
N PHE A 200 -2.39 4.49 -3.27
CA PHE A 200 -3.41 4.09 -2.29
C PHE A 200 -4.78 4.67 -2.62
N LYS A 201 -4.86 5.96 -2.94
CA LYS A 201 -6.13 6.63 -3.26
C LYS A 201 -6.88 5.91 -4.38
N ASP A 202 -6.17 5.55 -5.45
CA ASP A 202 -6.79 4.85 -6.58
C ASP A 202 -7.08 3.38 -6.30
N SER A 203 -6.27 2.72 -5.46
CA SER A 203 -6.52 1.32 -5.08
C SER A 203 -7.71 1.15 -4.15
N PHE A 204 -7.99 2.17 -3.33
CA PHE A 204 -9.10 2.16 -2.37
C PHE A 204 -10.32 2.94 -2.83
N LYS A 205 -10.31 3.53 -4.04
CA LYS A 205 -11.40 4.34 -4.57
C LYS A 205 -12.73 3.59 -4.63
N GLU A 206 -12.70 2.34 -5.03
CA GLU A 206 -13.91 1.51 -5.17
C GLU A 206 -14.47 1.02 -3.82
N ILE A 207 -13.68 1.14 -2.74
CA ILE A 207 -14.05 0.66 -1.40
C ILE A 207 -14.43 1.83 -0.47
N ASP A 208 -14.35 3.06 -0.97
CA ASP A 208 -14.51 4.29 -0.20
C ASP A 208 -15.84 4.39 0.56
N TYR A 209 -16.89 3.78 0.00
CA TYR A 209 -18.22 3.72 0.61
C TYR A 209 -18.38 2.64 1.70
N VAL A 210 -17.45 1.69 1.77
CA VAL A 210 -17.51 0.56 2.73
C VAL A 210 -16.53 0.76 3.89
N ILE A 211 -15.38 1.40 3.62
CA ILE A 211 -14.31 1.61 4.59
C ILE A 211 -14.06 3.12 4.71
N ASP A 212 -14.29 3.65 5.92
CA ASP A 212 -13.88 5.02 6.21
C ASP A 212 -12.36 5.15 6.07
N LYS A 213 -11.92 5.92 5.07
CA LYS A 213 -10.49 6.17 4.78
C LYS A 213 -9.74 6.77 5.97
N SER A 214 -10.44 7.48 6.85
CA SER A 214 -9.85 8.06 8.06
C SER A 214 -9.25 7.00 8.99
N ASN A 215 -9.73 5.75 8.90
CA ASN A 215 -9.32 4.63 9.75
C ASN A 215 -8.36 3.66 9.04
N LEU A 216 -8.00 3.90 7.77
CA LEU A 216 -7.06 3.05 7.06
C LEU A 216 -5.63 3.46 7.42
N ILE A 217 -4.91 2.55 8.08
CA ILE A 217 -3.49 2.71 8.40
C ILE A 217 -2.72 1.55 7.78
N VAL A 218 -1.72 1.86 6.98
CA VAL A 218 -0.85 0.87 6.35
C VAL A 218 0.53 0.94 6.98
N PHE A 219 1.07 -0.22 7.34
CA PHE A 219 2.41 -0.37 7.91
C PHE A 219 3.29 -1.23 7.01
N ASN A 220 4.56 -0.87 6.91
CA ASN A 220 5.61 -1.72 6.35
C ASN A 220 6.70 -1.92 7.41
N LYS A 221 6.99 -3.17 7.77
CA LYS A 221 8.01 -3.53 8.80
C LYS A 221 7.86 -2.73 10.10
N GLY A 222 6.62 -2.43 10.52
CA GLY A 222 6.34 -1.66 11.73
C GLY A 222 6.31 -0.15 11.56
N GLU A 223 6.69 0.39 10.42
CA GLU A 223 6.57 1.81 10.10
C GLU A 223 5.27 2.12 9.36
N ARG A 224 4.58 3.18 9.78
CA ARG A 224 3.36 3.63 9.14
C ARG A 224 3.69 4.28 7.79
N ILE A 225 3.12 3.76 6.70
CA ILE A 225 3.31 4.30 5.35
C ILE A 225 2.17 5.24 4.96
N PHE A 226 0.93 4.90 5.32
CA PHE A 226 -0.27 5.64 4.93
C PHE A 226 -1.25 5.77 6.10
N PRO A 227 -1.97 6.89 6.24
CA PRO A 227 -1.82 8.15 5.52
C PRO A 227 -0.54 8.89 5.93
N ILE A 228 -0.02 9.70 5.04
CA ILE A 228 1.20 10.51 5.27
C ILE A 228 0.89 11.65 6.25
N ASN A 229 -0.35 12.15 6.27
CA ASN A 229 -0.76 13.29 7.08
C ASN A 229 -0.82 12.98 8.58
N ARG A 230 -0.19 13.84 9.39
CA ARG A 230 0.05 13.71 10.83
C ARG A 230 -1.16 13.86 11.76
N ASN A 231 -2.31 14.37 11.27
CA ASN A 231 -3.41 14.86 12.12
C ASN A 231 -4.49 13.85 12.46
N ILE A 232 -4.26 12.55 12.26
CA ILE A 232 -5.20 11.54 12.75
C ILE A 232 -4.73 11.09 14.13
N GLN A 233 -5.31 11.70 15.17
CA GLN A 233 -5.25 11.16 16.52
C GLN A 233 -5.79 9.74 16.50
N MET A 234 -4.98 8.78 16.98
CA MET A 234 -5.45 7.43 17.26
C MET A 234 -6.60 7.50 18.28
N SER A 235 -7.84 7.44 17.82
CA SER A 235 -8.93 6.99 18.67
C SER A 235 -8.67 5.51 18.93
N ARG A 236 -8.29 5.19 20.17
CA ARG A 236 -8.20 3.81 20.64
C ARG A 236 -9.57 3.18 20.47
N CYS A 237 -9.68 2.25 19.52
CA CYS A 237 -10.75 1.26 19.55
C CYS A 237 -10.42 0.30 20.72
N LEU A 238 -11.22 0.42 21.78
CA LEU A 238 -11.36 -0.59 22.83
C LEU A 238 -12.18 -1.75 22.28
#